data_d90860cdd02cc1250aadd436744bb785
#
_entry.id   d90860cdd02cc1250aadd436744bb785
#
_cell.length_a   1.000
_cell.length_b   1.000
_cell.length_c   1.000
_cell.angle_alpha   90.00
_cell.angle_beta   90.00
_cell.angle_gamma   90.00
#
_symmetry.space_group_name_H-M   'P 1'
#
loop_
_entity.id
_entity.type
_entity.pdbx_description
1 polymer ?
#
loop_
_entity_poly.entity_id
_entity_poly.type
_entity_poly.pdbx_seq_one_letter_code
_entity_poly.pdbx_strand_id
1 'polypeptide(L)'
;MQVAMSAATHSSRPLSVRVSREKECADNSMVEPMSPTGRVMEELGVCIVVVIGLGTPVNLPVFRAGIETELLTRFPRFRSIQVMDDSTSNGKPRWVQTPVNLDDHIVVPRLDPEAVASDPEKAVEDYVASLSLLPMDRRRPLWEFHFLDFPSSEAASTVVLRLHHSIGDGTSITTLLMAASRSTADPERVPAMPPPPKRTGAIYQRQPRPTLSSGDYLALLAWFWSYVVLAWHTLVDVTMIVATILFLSDPRTLFTRADGHQSRSRKRFVHRTLSFDDVKLIKTAMNCTINDVLAGVTSAALSQYYFKKSGDTNTKRICLRSLVLVDARPVSTRQEAKKFMHRKKSSLEVLFTRVVGEFLVKNFGVKAGVFIFRRFVERTTIIFSNALGPVEHMVLCGHPVAFMAPSIYGPPQALTVHYHNYGSDIKVVLAVDDAQFPDCHQLLDGFAEAIRIIKNAAALKTLTTSI
;
A
#
# COMPACT_ATOMS: atom_id res chain seq x y z
N MET A 1 7.43 -37.71 -30.93
CA MET A 1 6.08 -37.21 -31.24
C MET A 1 6.01 -35.83 -30.61
N GLN A 2 6.30 -34.80 -31.40
CA GLN A 2 6.29 -33.39 -30.99
C GLN A 2 4.86 -32.88 -30.96
N VAL A 3 4.44 -32.35 -29.83
CA VAL A 3 3.19 -31.57 -29.73
C VAL A 3 3.59 -30.09 -29.64
N ALA A 4 3.34 -29.38 -30.74
CA ALA A 4 3.50 -27.94 -30.82
C ALA A 4 2.35 -27.26 -30.03
N MET A 5 2.65 -26.54 -28.95
CA MET A 5 1.72 -25.62 -28.32
C MET A 5 1.78 -24.25 -29.03
N SER A 6 0.75 -23.95 -29.79
CA SER A 6 0.52 -22.65 -30.36
C SER A 6 0.18 -21.65 -29.25
N ALA A 7 1.02 -20.65 -29.07
CA ALA A 7 0.76 -19.53 -28.18
C ALA A 7 -0.19 -18.55 -28.89
N ALA A 8 -1.46 -18.59 -28.51
CA ALA A 8 -2.43 -17.56 -28.91
C ALA A 8 -2.18 -16.30 -28.06
N THR A 9 -1.62 -15.29 -28.68
CA THR A 9 -1.54 -13.92 -28.13
C THR A 9 -2.94 -13.31 -28.05
N HIS A 10 -3.60 -13.47 -26.91
CA HIS A 10 -4.81 -12.70 -26.62
C HIS A 10 -4.45 -11.28 -26.18
N SER A 11 -4.55 -10.37 -27.12
CA SER A 11 -4.69 -8.94 -26.83
C SER A 11 -6.01 -8.74 -26.08
N SER A 12 -5.93 -8.59 -24.75
CA SER A 12 -7.10 -8.29 -23.93
C SER A 12 -7.50 -6.83 -24.11
N ARG A 13 -8.36 -6.55 -25.10
CA ARG A 13 -9.16 -5.32 -25.10
C ARG A 13 -10.07 -5.33 -23.88
N PRO A 14 -10.24 -4.19 -23.17
CA PRO A 14 -11.22 -4.11 -22.09
C PRO A 14 -12.61 -4.40 -22.66
N LEU A 15 -13.25 -5.44 -22.15
CA LEU A 15 -14.62 -5.79 -22.48
C LEU A 15 -15.55 -4.73 -21.90
N SER A 16 -16.08 -3.84 -22.74
CA SER A 16 -17.21 -3.00 -22.37
C SER A 16 -18.46 -3.86 -22.33
N VAL A 17 -19.05 -4.03 -21.16
CA VAL A 17 -20.36 -4.66 -21.05
C VAL A 17 -21.41 -3.65 -21.51
N ARG A 18 -21.97 -3.85 -22.71
CA ARG A 18 -23.15 -3.13 -23.16
C ARG A 18 -24.37 -3.68 -22.43
N VAL A 19 -24.93 -2.89 -21.54
CA VAL A 19 -26.25 -3.18 -20.97
C VAL A 19 -27.31 -2.70 -21.99
N SER A 20 -27.99 -3.64 -22.62
CA SER A 20 -29.18 -3.35 -23.45
C SER A 20 -30.28 -2.75 -22.56
N ARG A 21 -30.87 -1.65 -23.01
CA ARG A 21 -31.98 -0.99 -22.34
C ARG A 21 -33.18 -1.96 -22.21
N GLU A 22 -33.34 -2.56 -21.07
CA GLU A 22 -34.64 -2.99 -20.59
C GLU A 22 -35.24 -1.89 -19.73
N LYS A 23 -36.53 -1.67 -19.91
CA LYS A 23 -37.31 -0.53 -19.39
C LYS A 23 -37.16 -0.35 -17.87
N GLU A 24 -37.02 0.93 -17.52
CA GLU A 24 -37.06 1.49 -16.18
C GLU A 24 -38.16 0.89 -15.29
N CYS A 25 -37.73 0.16 -14.27
CA CYS A 25 -38.34 0.28 -12.96
C CYS A 25 -37.48 1.28 -12.18
N ALA A 26 -38.09 2.35 -11.72
CA ALA A 26 -37.44 3.42 -10.96
C ALA A 26 -37.01 2.86 -9.59
N ASP A 27 -35.79 2.33 -9.54
CA ASP A 27 -35.07 2.10 -8.30
C ASP A 27 -33.92 3.11 -8.24
N ASN A 28 -33.91 3.88 -7.16
CA ASN A 28 -32.97 4.97 -6.89
C ASN A 28 -31.59 4.39 -6.54
N SER A 29 -31.04 3.55 -7.42
CA SER A 29 -29.70 2.97 -7.28
C SER A 29 -28.69 4.09 -7.29
N MET A 30 -28.02 4.33 -6.16
CA MET A 30 -27.01 5.36 -6.02
C MET A 30 -25.88 5.12 -7.02
N VAL A 31 -25.86 5.90 -8.09
CA VAL A 31 -24.81 5.90 -9.10
C VAL A 31 -23.73 6.85 -8.66
N GLU A 32 -22.59 6.31 -8.21
CA GLU A 32 -21.45 7.11 -7.79
C GLU A 32 -20.43 7.25 -8.93
N PRO A 33 -20.01 8.46 -9.31
CA PRO A 33 -18.94 8.64 -10.30
C PRO A 33 -17.62 8.12 -9.77
N MET A 34 -16.87 7.41 -10.61
CA MET A 34 -15.55 6.92 -10.22
C MET A 34 -14.55 8.08 -10.06
N SER A 35 -13.82 8.10 -8.94
CA SER A 35 -12.80 9.10 -8.68
C SER A 35 -11.67 9.05 -9.72
N PRO A 36 -10.99 10.17 -10.02
CA PRO A 36 -9.84 10.18 -10.92
C PRO A 36 -8.75 9.17 -10.52
N THR A 37 -8.45 9.07 -9.24
CA THR A 37 -7.48 8.09 -8.71
C THR A 37 -7.96 6.65 -8.93
N GLY A 38 -9.25 6.37 -8.68
CA GLY A 38 -9.84 5.06 -8.93
C GLY A 38 -9.69 4.63 -10.39
N ARG A 39 -9.87 5.55 -11.33
CA ARG A 39 -9.69 5.28 -12.77
C ARG A 39 -8.24 4.97 -13.13
N VAL A 40 -7.30 5.70 -12.55
CA VAL A 40 -5.86 5.44 -12.75
C VAL A 40 -5.51 4.05 -12.20
N MET A 41 -5.97 3.69 -11.02
CA MET A 41 -5.74 2.36 -10.44
C MET A 41 -6.39 1.25 -11.24
N GLU A 42 -7.56 1.53 -11.83
CA GLU A 42 -8.27 0.62 -12.75
C GLU A 42 -7.43 0.31 -13.99
N GLU A 43 -6.94 1.33 -14.67
CA GLU A 43 -6.10 1.19 -15.87
C GLU A 43 -4.76 0.51 -15.59
N LEU A 44 -4.21 0.71 -14.39
CA LEU A 44 -2.96 0.08 -13.96
C LEU A 44 -3.15 -1.38 -13.51
N GLY A 45 -4.39 -1.82 -13.25
CA GLY A 45 -4.68 -3.15 -12.76
C GLY A 45 -4.07 -3.44 -11.38
N VAL A 46 -4.01 -2.43 -10.50
CA VAL A 46 -3.46 -2.57 -9.16
C VAL A 46 -4.48 -3.25 -8.25
N CYS A 47 -4.04 -4.30 -7.55
CA CYS A 47 -4.85 -5.01 -6.56
C CYS A 47 -4.18 -4.96 -5.19
N ILE A 48 -5.01 -4.93 -4.16
CA ILE A 48 -4.61 -5.05 -2.76
C ILE A 48 -4.81 -6.51 -2.34
N VAL A 49 -3.85 -7.04 -1.61
CA VAL A 49 -3.93 -8.34 -0.93
C VAL A 49 -3.68 -8.09 0.55
N VAL A 50 -4.58 -8.58 1.40
CA VAL A 50 -4.40 -8.54 2.85
C VAL A 50 -4.41 -9.98 3.35
N VAL A 51 -3.28 -10.47 3.83
CA VAL A 51 -3.20 -11.75 4.53
C VAL A 51 -3.57 -11.51 5.99
N ILE A 52 -4.60 -12.17 6.46
CA ILE A 52 -5.16 -12.03 7.81
C ILE A 52 -5.04 -13.38 8.52
N GLY A 53 -4.20 -13.43 9.53
CA GLY A 53 -4.15 -14.59 10.43
C GLY A 53 -5.29 -14.53 11.44
N LEU A 54 -6.00 -15.61 11.61
CA LEU A 54 -7.05 -15.75 12.62
C LEU A 54 -6.54 -16.59 13.81
N GLY A 55 -6.96 -16.22 15.02
CA GLY A 55 -6.62 -16.93 16.26
C GLY A 55 -7.43 -18.21 16.48
N THR A 56 -8.40 -18.50 15.60
CA THR A 56 -9.27 -19.69 15.65
C THR A 56 -9.41 -20.30 14.27
N PRO A 57 -9.75 -21.60 14.13
CA PRO A 57 -10.18 -22.17 12.87
C PRO A 57 -11.35 -21.41 12.25
N VAL A 58 -11.49 -21.46 10.94
CA VAL A 58 -12.54 -20.72 10.23
C VAL A 58 -13.91 -21.34 10.50
N ASN A 59 -14.84 -20.53 11.01
CA ASN A 59 -16.28 -20.84 10.97
C ASN A 59 -16.89 -20.11 9.78
N LEU A 60 -16.90 -20.78 8.62
CA LEU A 60 -17.34 -20.17 7.36
C LEU A 60 -18.76 -19.60 7.39
N PRO A 61 -19.79 -20.28 7.97
CA PRO A 61 -21.12 -19.72 8.13
C PRO A 61 -21.12 -18.38 8.91
N VAL A 62 -20.37 -18.30 10.01
CA VAL A 62 -20.27 -17.08 10.84
C VAL A 62 -19.57 -15.98 10.08
N PHE A 63 -18.47 -16.29 9.40
CA PHE A 63 -17.73 -15.31 8.61
C PHE A 63 -18.57 -14.77 7.45
N ARG A 64 -19.31 -15.65 6.77
CA ARG A 64 -20.25 -15.31 5.70
C ARG A 64 -21.32 -14.34 6.17
N ALA A 65 -21.98 -14.63 7.30
CA ALA A 65 -22.95 -13.74 7.91
C ALA A 65 -22.35 -12.38 8.27
N GLY A 66 -21.11 -12.36 8.77
CA GLY A 66 -20.37 -11.13 9.04
C GLY A 66 -20.09 -10.30 7.77
N ILE A 67 -19.75 -10.92 6.66
CA ILE A 67 -19.60 -10.21 5.36
C ILE A 67 -20.93 -9.57 4.96
N GLU A 68 -22.03 -10.29 5.04
CA GLU A 68 -23.36 -9.79 4.68
C GLU A 68 -23.76 -8.58 5.54
N THR A 69 -23.64 -8.71 6.86
CA THR A 69 -24.15 -7.72 7.82
C THR A 69 -23.22 -6.52 7.96
N GLU A 70 -21.90 -6.72 7.98
CA GLU A 70 -20.94 -5.66 8.28
C GLU A 70 -20.30 -5.03 7.04
N LEU A 71 -20.08 -5.80 5.96
CA LEU A 71 -19.47 -5.29 4.74
C LEU A 71 -20.51 -4.86 3.71
N LEU A 72 -21.38 -5.76 3.27
CA LEU A 72 -22.29 -5.47 2.16
C LEU A 72 -23.35 -4.42 2.51
N THR A 73 -23.84 -4.38 3.77
CA THR A 73 -24.83 -3.39 4.18
C THR A 73 -24.24 -1.99 4.33
N ARG A 74 -22.98 -1.87 4.79
CA ARG A 74 -22.36 -0.59 5.14
C ARG A 74 -21.56 0.04 4.01
N PHE A 75 -21.05 -0.77 3.07
CA PHE A 75 -20.11 -0.30 2.04
C PHE A 75 -20.67 -0.56 0.63
N PRO A 76 -21.36 0.42 0.03
CA PRO A 76 -22.01 0.26 -1.29
C PRO A 76 -21.09 -0.22 -2.40
N ARG A 77 -19.80 0.16 -2.39
CA ARG A 77 -18.84 -0.26 -3.41
C ARG A 77 -18.56 -1.77 -3.41
N PHE A 78 -18.79 -2.46 -2.28
CA PHE A 78 -18.72 -3.93 -2.20
C PHE A 78 -19.91 -4.61 -2.88
N ARG A 79 -20.96 -3.84 -3.22
CA ARG A 79 -22.12 -4.28 -4.01
C ARG A 79 -22.19 -3.57 -5.36
N SER A 80 -21.06 -3.08 -5.87
CA SER A 80 -21.07 -2.28 -7.11
C SER A 80 -20.07 -2.83 -8.11
N ILE A 81 -20.48 -2.78 -9.38
CA ILE A 81 -19.61 -3.00 -10.54
C ILE A 81 -19.27 -1.68 -11.20
N GLN A 82 -18.24 -1.68 -12.00
CA GLN A 82 -17.81 -0.54 -12.79
C GLN A 82 -18.48 -0.59 -14.16
N VAL A 83 -19.24 0.44 -14.49
CA VAL A 83 -19.95 0.55 -15.78
C VAL A 83 -19.50 1.82 -16.49
N MET A 84 -19.21 1.71 -17.79
CA MET A 84 -18.91 2.87 -18.63
C MET A 84 -20.23 3.59 -18.98
N ASP A 85 -20.24 4.91 -18.84
CA ASP A 85 -21.36 5.73 -19.24
C ASP A 85 -21.25 6.10 -20.72
N ASP A 86 -21.89 5.31 -21.56
CA ASP A 86 -21.90 5.52 -23.03
C ASP A 86 -22.77 6.73 -23.46
N SER A 87 -23.48 7.38 -22.53
CA SER A 87 -24.34 8.54 -22.82
C SER A 87 -23.55 9.83 -23.06
N THR A 88 -22.26 9.85 -22.75
CA THR A 88 -21.36 10.99 -23.00
C THR A 88 -20.24 10.59 -23.95
N SER A 89 -19.89 11.48 -24.90
CA SER A 89 -18.80 11.24 -25.88
C SER A 89 -17.42 10.91 -25.26
N ASN A 90 -17.29 11.07 -23.95
CA ASN A 90 -16.10 10.76 -23.15
C ASN A 90 -16.39 9.78 -22.01
N GLY A 91 -17.18 8.75 -22.25
CA GLY A 91 -17.67 7.75 -21.31
C GLY A 91 -16.95 7.75 -19.95
N LYS A 92 -17.61 8.30 -18.90
CA LYS A 92 -17.02 8.32 -17.55
C LYS A 92 -17.44 7.08 -16.80
N PRO A 93 -16.50 6.27 -16.27
CA PRO A 93 -16.86 5.11 -15.49
C PRO A 93 -17.53 5.51 -14.18
N ARG A 94 -18.54 4.76 -13.80
CA ARG A 94 -19.31 4.94 -12.57
C ARG A 94 -19.55 3.61 -11.87
N TRP A 95 -19.79 3.67 -10.58
CA TRP A 95 -20.19 2.54 -9.78
C TRP A 95 -21.70 2.35 -9.87
N VAL A 96 -22.13 1.15 -10.18
CA VAL A 96 -23.54 0.76 -10.24
C VAL A 96 -23.73 -0.43 -9.30
N GLN A 97 -24.69 -0.32 -8.39
CA GLN A 97 -25.00 -1.43 -7.48
C GLN A 97 -25.58 -2.62 -8.24
N THR A 98 -25.23 -3.81 -7.80
CA THR A 98 -25.68 -5.09 -8.35
C THR A 98 -25.95 -6.07 -7.22
N PRO A 99 -26.86 -7.03 -7.41
CA PRO A 99 -26.99 -8.17 -6.48
C PRO A 99 -25.64 -8.89 -6.35
N VAL A 100 -25.29 -9.29 -5.14
CA VAL A 100 -24.06 -10.03 -4.85
C VAL A 100 -24.42 -11.44 -4.44
N ASN A 101 -23.89 -12.42 -5.18
CA ASN A 101 -23.86 -13.80 -4.74
C ASN A 101 -22.55 -14.06 -4.00
N LEU A 102 -22.60 -14.35 -2.71
CA LEU A 102 -21.39 -14.57 -1.89
C LEU A 102 -20.59 -15.80 -2.33
N ASP A 103 -21.20 -16.79 -2.98
CA ASP A 103 -20.48 -17.96 -3.47
C ASP A 103 -19.47 -17.62 -4.57
N ASP A 104 -19.67 -16.49 -5.26
CA ASP A 104 -18.72 -15.97 -6.24
C ASP A 104 -17.55 -15.22 -5.61
N HIS A 105 -17.60 -14.88 -4.33
CA HIS A 105 -16.66 -14.06 -3.59
C HIS A 105 -15.96 -14.77 -2.45
N ILE A 106 -16.46 -15.96 -2.07
CA ILE A 106 -15.92 -16.80 -1.00
C ILE A 106 -15.28 -18.02 -1.64
N VAL A 107 -13.97 -18.12 -1.55
CA VAL A 107 -13.18 -19.18 -2.15
C VAL A 107 -12.54 -20.02 -1.06
N VAL A 108 -12.82 -21.32 -1.07
CA VAL A 108 -12.12 -22.31 -0.23
C VAL A 108 -11.26 -23.16 -1.16
N PRO A 109 -9.96 -22.85 -1.31
CA PRO A 109 -9.12 -23.55 -2.26
C PRO A 109 -8.79 -24.97 -1.77
N ARG A 110 -8.67 -25.88 -2.70
CA ARG A 110 -8.14 -27.22 -2.42
C ARG A 110 -6.62 -27.17 -2.65
N LEU A 111 -5.88 -27.20 -1.57
CA LEU A 111 -4.42 -27.29 -1.61
C LEU A 111 -4.00 -28.77 -1.49
N ASP A 112 -2.78 -29.06 -1.94
CA ASP A 112 -2.18 -30.37 -1.76
C ASP A 112 -1.92 -30.62 -0.26
N PRO A 113 -2.54 -31.66 0.34
CA PRO A 113 -2.41 -31.97 1.75
C PRO A 113 -0.95 -32.27 2.17
N GLU A 114 -0.15 -32.87 1.30
CA GLU A 114 1.26 -33.19 1.58
C GLU A 114 2.09 -31.91 1.64
N ALA A 115 1.87 -30.96 0.74
CA ALA A 115 2.53 -29.67 0.74
C ALA A 115 2.15 -28.85 1.99
N VAL A 116 0.87 -28.86 2.38
CA VAL A 116 0.40 -28.19 3.60
C VAL A 116 1.00 -28.82 4.86
N ALA A 117 1.06 -30.14 4.94
CA ALA A 117 1.63 -30.84 6.09
C ALA A 117 3.16 -30.65 6.21
N SER A 118 3.86 -30.50 5.08
CA SER A 118 5.30 -30.30 5.04
C SER A 118 5.71 -28.88 5.46
N ASP A 119 5.03 -27.85 4.91
CA ASP A 119 5.36 -26.43 5.16
C ASP A 119 4.09 -25.58 4.95
N PRO A 120 3.28 -25.38 6.01
CA PRO A 120 2.03 -24.63 5.92
C PRO A 120 2.25 -23.17 5.57
N GLU A 121 3.34 -22.53 6.02
CA GLU A 121 3.68 -21.16 5.69
C GLU A 121 3.93 -21.00 4.20
N LYS A 122 4.75 -21.88 3.65
CA LYS A 122 5.05 -21.90 2.22
C LYS A 122 3.79 -22.19 1.39
N ALA A 123 2.91 -23.07 1.86
CA ALA A 123 1.63 -23.36 1.19
C ALA A 123 0.75 -22.09 1.12
N VAL A 124 0.66 -21.30 2.20
CA VAL A 124 -0.02 -20.00 2.21
C VAL A 124 0.65 -19.05 1.22
N GLU A 125 1.97 -18.88 1.28
CA GLU A 125 2.72 -17.96 0.41
C GLU A 125 2.56 -18.34 -1.08
N ASP A 126 2.68 -19.61 -1.41
CA ASP A 126 2.56 -20.10 -2.80
C ASP A 126 1.14 -19.88 -3.33
N TYR A 127 0.13 -20.10 -2.49
CA TYR A 127 -1.25 -19.84 -2.85
C TYR A 127 -1.48 -18.34 -3.09
N VAL A 128 -1.09 -17.48 -2.15
CA VAL A 128 -1.26 -16.03 -2.27
C VAL A 128 -0.48 -15.49 -3.47
N ALA A 129 0.72 -16.01 -3.73
CA ALA A 129 1.50 -15.66 -4.91
C ALA A 129 0.77 -16.02 -6.22
N SER A 130 0.06 -17.15 -6.26
CA SER A 130 -0.72 -17.56 -7.44
C SER A 130 -1.82 -16.55 -7.78
N LEU A 131 -2.45 -15.92 -6.78
CA LEU A 131 -3.49 -14.92 -6.97
C LEU A 131 -3.00 -13.68 -7.74
N SER A 132 -1.70 -13.38 -7.68
CA SER A 132 -1.12 -12.24 -8.40
C SER A 132 -1.16 -12.39 -9.94
N LEU A 133 -1.30 -13.62 -10.43
CA LEU A 133 -1.39 -13.93 -11.86
C LEU A 133 -2.84 -13.97 -12.37
N LEU A 134 -3.81 -14.17 -11.47
CA LEU A 134 -5.21 -14.34 -11.83
C LEU A 134 -5.90 -13.00 -12.06
N PRO A 135 -6.63 -12.81 -13.16
CA PRO A 135 -7.48 -11.64 -13.33
C PRO A 135 -8.68 -11.69 -12.38
N MET A 136 -9.23 -10.53 -12.04
CA MET A 136 -10.53 -10.43 -11.37
C MET A 136 -11.64 -10.29 -12.41
N ASP A 137 -12.79 -10.95 -12.18
CA ASP A 137 -13.95 -10.88 -13.07
C ASP A 137 -14.69 -9.54 -12.90
N ARG A 138 -14.64 -8.70 -13.94
CA ARG A 138 -15.23 -7.35 -13.93
C ARG A 138 -16.77 -7.34 -14.01
N ARG A 139 -17.41 -8.49 -14.23
CA ARG A 139 -18.88 -8.62 -14.25
C ARG A 139 -19.48 -8.68 -12.85
N ARG A 140 -18.64 -8.78 -11.82
CA ARG A 140 -19.00 -8.82 -10.40
C ARG A 140 -18.16 -7.83 -9.60
N PRO A 141 -18.56 -7.47 -8.37
CA PRO A 141 -17.74 -6.62 -7.50
C PRO A 141 -16.32 -7.16 -7.35
N LEU A 142 -15.32 -6.29 -7.41
CA LEU A 142 -13.92 -6.67 -7.57
C LEU A 142 -13.24 -6.95 -6.22
N TRP A 143 -13.76 -7.92 -5.47
CA TRP A 143 -13.19 -8.41 -4.22
C TRP A 143 -13.46 -9.90 -4.04
N GLU A 144 -12.60 -10.58 -3.29
CA GLU A 144 -12.70 -12.01 -2.98
C GLU A 144 -12.10 -12.26 -1.59
N PHE A 145 -12.70 -13.17 -0.82
CA PHE A 145 -12.13 -13.76 0.38
C PHE A 145 -11.75 -15.21 0.12
N HIS A 146 -10.49 -15.55 0.41
CA HIS A 146 -9.98 -16.91 0.27
C HIS A 146 -9.69 -17.46 1.67
N PHE A 147 -10.18 -18.66 1.97
CA PHE A 147 -10.10 -19.28 3.28
C PHE A 147 -9.15 -20.47 3.26
N LEU A 148 -8.08 -20.40 4.04
CA LEU A 148 -7.07 -21.43 4.22
C LEU A 148 -7.20 -21.93 5.65
N ASP A 149 -8.01 -23.00 5.83
CA ASP A 149 -8.40 -23.52 7.15
C ASP A 149 -7.42 -24.61 7.62
N PHE A 150 -6.19 -24.22 7.86
CA PHE A 150 -5.15 -25.02 8.50
C PHE A 150 -4.21 -24.10 9.31
N PRO A 151 -3.58 -24.64 10.38
CA PRO A 151 -2.72 -23.86 11.24
C PRO A 151 -1.38 -23.54 10.59
N SER A 152 -0.85 -22.36 10.93
CA SER A 152 0.51 -21.91 10.66
C SER A 152 1.19 -21.51 11.98
N SER A 153 2.46 -21.11 11.94
CA SER A 153 3.20 -20.71 13.16
C SER A 153 2.58 -19.51 13.88
N GLU A 154 1.89 -18.62 13.17
CA GLU A 154 1.35 -17.37 13.72
C GLU A 154 -0.18 -17.32 13.79
N ALA A 155 -0.89 -18.32 13.23
CA ALA A 155 -2.35 -18.31 13.15
C ALA A 155 -2.95 -19.72 13.12
N ALA A 156 -4.17 -19.87 13.67
CA ALA A 156 -4.92 -21.12 13.61
C ALA A 156 -5.53 -21.36 12.21
N SER A 157 -5.78 -20.30 11.46
CA SER A 157 -6.19 -20.32 10.06
C SER A 157 -5.85 -18.98 9.39
N THR A 158 -5.89 -18.95 8.06
CA THR A 158 -5.55 -17.72 7.31
C THR A 158 -6.70 -17.36 6.37
N VAL A 159 -7.06 -16.08 6.36
CA VAL A 159 -7.99 -15.50 5.39
C VAL A 159 -7.23 -14.50 4.52
N VAL A 160 -7.41 -14.60 3.21
CA VAL A 160 -6.81 -13.65 2.27
C VAL A 160 -7.92 -12.82 1.63
N LEU A 161 -7.92 -11.53 1.94
CA LEU A 161 -8.76 -10.56 1.25
C LEU A 161 -7.99 -10.05 0.02
N ARG A 162 -8.56 -10.28 -1.15
CA ARG A 162 -8.07 -9.77 -2.44
C ARG A 162 -9.09 -8.80 -2.99
N LEU A 163 -8.66 -7.60 -3.34
CA LEU A 163 -9.57 -6.60 -3.91
C LEU A 163 -8.84 -5.68 -4.89
N HIS A 164 -9.60 -5.15 -5.84
CA HIS A 164 -9.08 -4.18 -6.80
C HIS A 164 -8.92 -2.81 -6.15
N HIS A 165 -7.79 -2.13 -6.39
CA HIS A 165 -7.46 -0.85 -5.74
C HIS A 165 -8.39 0.31 -6.12
N SER A 166 -9.22 0.16 -7.15
CA SER A 166 -10.26 1.13 -7.51
C SER A 166 -11.39 1.23 -6.49
N ILE A 167 -11.65 0.17 -5.69
CA ILE A 167 -12.66 0.16 -4.62
C ILE A 167 -12.27 1.15 -3.52
N GLY A 168 -10.99 1.19 -3.15
CA GLY A 168 -10.46 2.06 -2.11
C GLY A 168 -8.95 2.00 -2.02
N ASP A 169 -8.36 3.01 -1.42
CA ASP A 169 -6.94 3.01 -1.06
C ASP A 169 -6.69 2.26 0.26
N GLY A 170 -5.42 2.04 0.60
CA GLY A 170 -5.04 1.30 1.80
C GLY A 170 -5.68 1.84 3.09
N THR A 171 -5.78 3.17 3.25
CA THR A 171 -6.43 3.78 4.40
C THR A 171 -7.94 3.53 4.42
N SER A 172 -8.60 3.61 3.26
CA SER A 172 -10.03 3.31 3.13
C SER A 172 -10.32 1.86 3.48
N ILE A 173 -9.49 0.92 3.00
CA ILE A 173 -9.66 -0.52 3.28
C ILE A 173 -9.37 -0.83 4.76
N THR A 174 -8.34 -0.23 5.36
CA THR A 174 -8.09 -0.37 6.79
C THR A 174 -9.29 0.14 7.59
N THR A 175 -9.80 1.33 7.27
CA THR A 175 -10.97 1.91 7.94
C THR A 175 -12.22 1.01 7.78
N LEU A 176 -12.40 0.42 6.61
CA LEU A 176 -13.49 -0.51 6.33
C LEU A 176 -13.37 -1.78 7.19
N LEU A 177 -12.20 -2.42 7.20
CA LEU A 177 -11.96 -3.61 8.01
C LEU A 177 -12.17 -3.32 9.51
N MET A 178 -11.73 -2.14 9.97
CA MET A 178 -11.97 -1.67 11.33
C MET A 178 -13.47 -1.51 11.63
N ALA A 179 -14.22 -0.87 10.73
CA ALA A 179 -15.65 -0.66 10.91
C ALA A 179 -16.45 -1.97 10.90
N ALA A 180 -15.96 -2.99 10.17
CA ALA A 180 -16.51 -4.34 10.12
C ALA A 180 -16.04 -5.23 11.29
N SER A 181 -15.17 -4.72 12.17
CA SER A 181 -14.61 -5.43 13.31
C SER A 181 -15.09 -4.88 14.63
N ARG A 182 -14.87 -5.64 15.69
CA ARG A 182 -15.11 -5.24 17.08
C ARG A 182 -13.80 -5.34 17.87
N SER A 183 -13.67 -4.51 18.91
CA SER A 183 -12.54 -4.62 19.84
C SER A 183 -12.62 -5.92 20.63
N THR A 184 -11.47 -6.57 20.81
CA THR A 184 -11.41 -7.77 21.68
C THR A 184 -11.73 -7.42 23.14
N ALA A 185 -11.42 -6.18 23.57
CA ALA A 185 -11.67 -5.72 24.93
C ALA A 185 -13.13 -5.30 25.17
N ASP A 186 -13.85 -4.90 24.10
CA ASP A 186 -15.24 -4.44 24.17
C ASP A 186 -15.96 -4.78 22.85
N PRO A 187 -16.80 -5.84 22.84
CA PRO A 187 -17.48 -6.30 21.63
C PRO A 187 -18.46 -5.30 21.01
N GLU A 188 -18.90 -4.30 21.75
CA GLU A 188 -19.80 -3.25 21.25
C GLU A 188 -19.04 -2.11 20.56
N ARG A 189 -17.74 -2.04 20.77
CA ARG A 189 -16.90 -0.94 20.28
C ARG A 189 -16.07 -1.34 19.05
N VAL A 190 -16.00 -0.42 18.12
CA VAL A 190 -15.05 -0.51 16.98
C VAL A 190 -13.63 -0.38 17.52
N PRO A 191 -12.65 -1.15 17.01
CA PRO A 191 -11.25 -1.09 17.44
C PRO A 191 -10.67 0.32 17.33
N ALA A 192 -9.82 0.71 18.29
CA ALA A 192 -9.22 2.03 18.32
C ALA A 192 -8.09 2.16 17.27
N MET A 193 -8.12 3.24 16.52
CA MET A 193 -7.01 3.65 15.66
C MET A 193 -6.01 4.51 16.45
N PRO A 194 -4.72 4.48 16.08
CA PRO A 194 -3.79 5.43 16.64
C PRO A 194 -4.29 6.86 16.42
N PRO A 195 -4.04 7.75 17.38
CA PRO A 195 -4.39 9.15 17.20
C PRO A 195 -3.71 9.66 15.91
N PRO A 196 -4.40 10.46 15.11
CA PRO A 196 -3.84 10.93 13.84
C PRO A 196 -2.51 11.62 14.10
N PRO A 197 -1.45 11.27 13.33
CA PRO A 197 -0.13 11.84 13.54
C PRO A 197 -0.21 13.36 13.38
N LYS A 198 0.42 14.08 14.29
CA LYS A 198 0.55 15.53 14.20
C LYS A 198 1.27 15.88 12.89
N ARG A 199 0.52 16.34 11.89
CA ARG A 199 1.06 16.69 10.58
C ARG A 199 1.68 18.09 10.66
N THR A 200 3.00 18.17 10.48
CA THR A 200 3.76 19.43 10.40
C THR A 200 4.29 19.63 8.99
N GLY A 201 4.56 20.86 8.65
CA GLY A 201 5.12 21.26 7.37
C GLY A 201 4.20 22.22 6.62
N ALA A 202 4.76 22.81 5.57
CA ALA A 202 4.13 23.88 4.80
C ALA A 202 2.79 23.49 4.14
N ILE A 203 2.58 22.19 3.89
CA ILE A 203 1.31 21.67 3.34
C ILE A 203 0.16 21.83 4.34
N TYR A 204 0.45 21.73 5.64
CA TYR A 204 -0.59 21.65 6.69
C TYR A 204 -0.64 22.87 7.60
N GLN A 205 0.41 23.68 7.65
CA GLN A 205 0.52 24.84 8.54
C GLN A 205 1.11 26.04 7.80
N ARG A 206 0.30 27.09 7.60
CA ARG A 206 0.83 28.40 7.25
C ARG A 206 1.53 28.98 8.48
N GLN A 207 2.76 29.45 8.31
CA GLN A 207 3.40 30.21 9.37
C GLN A 207 2.63 31.52 9.58
N PRO A 208 2.19 31.81 10.81
CA PRO A 208 1.51 33.06 11.10
C PRO A 208 2.44 34.23 10.76
N ARG A 209 1.90 35.26 10.12
CA ARG A 209 2.65 36.47 9.82
C ARG A 209 3.00 37.14 11.17
N PRO A 210 4.27 37.49 11.42
CA PRO A 210 4.64 38.24 12.59
C PRO A 210 3.86 39.57 12.64
N THR A 211 3.31 39.93 13.80
CA THR A 211 2.69 41.21 14.00
C THR A 211 3.80 42.28 14.06
N LEU A 212 3.65 43.35 13.30
CA LEU A 212 4.56 44.51 13.30
C LEU A 212 4.41 45.29 14.61
N SER A 213 4.78 44.69 15.74
CA SER A 213 5.03 45.42 16.96
C SER A 213 6.49 45.87 16.93
N SER A 214 6.69 47.15 17.04
CA SER A 214 7.94 47.89 16.97
C SER A 214 9.25 47.08 17.18
N GLY A 215 9.94 46.77 16.10
CA GLY A 215 11.34 46.33 16.16
C GLY A 215 11.62 44.91 15.59
N ASP A 216 10.63 44.12 15.18
CA ASP A 216 10.83 42.71 14.86
C ASP A 216 11.06 42.43 13.33
N TYR A 217 11.91 43.27 12.70
CA TYR A 217 12.29 43.09 11.29
C TYR A 217 12.97 41.74 11.03
N LEU A 218 13.67 41.17 12.01
CA LEU A 218 14.32 39.85 11.91
C LEU A 218 13.28 38.72 11.80
N ALA A 219 12.16 38.83 12.56
CA ALA A 219 11.08 37.83 12.46
C ALA A 219 10.37 37.91 11.10
N LEU A 220 10.19 39.10 10.54
CA LEU A 220 9.67 39.28 9.18
C LEU A 220 10.61 38.71 8.11
N LEU A 221 11.92 38.97 8.22
CA LEU A 221 12.92 38.43 7.32
C LEU A 221 12.96 36.89 7.41
N ALA A 222 12.93 36.32 8.62
CA ALA A 222 12.87 34.88 8.84
C ALA A 222 11.59 34.27 8.25
N TRP A 223 10.45 34.94 8.43
CA TRP A 223 9.17 34.55 7.83
C TRP A 223 9.24 34.55 6.30
N PHE A 224 9.71 35.64 5.69
CA PHE A 224 9.91 35.74 4.24
C PHE A 224 10.88 34.67 3.74
N TRP A 225 12.02 34.49 4.43
CA TRP A 225 13.01 33.47 4.09
C TRP A 225 12.45 32.06 4.11
N SER A 226 11.54 31.76 5.03
CA SER A 226 10.85 30.46 5.07
C SER A 226 10.05 30.17 3.81
N TYR A 227 9.44 31.19 3.18
CA TYR A 227 8.75 31.02 1.89
C TYR A 227 9.71 30.88 0.71
N VAL A 228 10.85 31.55 0.75
CA VAL A 228 11.91 31.36 -0.27
C VAL A 228 12.42 29.92 -0.21
N VAL A 229 12.72 29.41 0.97
CA VAL A 229 13.14 28.01 1.18
C VAL A 229 12.06 27.03 0.73
N LEU A 230 10.79 27.31 1.05
CA LEU A 230 9.66 26.50 0.60
C LEU A 230 9.56 26.46 -0.92
N ALA A 231 9.63 27.63 -1.58
CA ALA A 231 9.58 27.73 -3.03
C ALA A 231 10.77 26.99 -3.69
N TRP A 232 11.97 27.14 -3.14
CA TRP A 232 13.16 26.45 -3.60
C TRP A 232 13.03 24.92 -3.48
N HIS A 233 12.62 24.40 -2.33
CA HIS A 233 12.41 22.96 -2.14
C HIS A 233 11.35 22.43 -3.09
N THR A 234 10.24 23.16 -3.27
CA THR A 234 9.19 22.78 -4.20
C THR A 234 9.70 22.73 -5.64
N LEU A 235 10.43 23.75 -6.06
CA LEU A 235 11.04 23.81 -7.41
C LEU A 235 11.98 22.62 -7.64
N VAL A 236 12.88 22.34 -6.70
CA VAL A 236 13.81 21.21 -6.78
C VAL A 236 13.06 19.89 -6.87
N ASP A 237 12.06 19.68 -6.01
CA ASP A 237 11.31 18.41 -5.98
C ASP A 237 10.47 18.22 -7.25
N VAL A 238 9.80 19.26 -7.73
CA VAL A 238 9.05 19.21 -9.01
C VAL A 238 9.98 18.96 -10.19
N THR A 239 11.14 19.64 -10.23
CA THR A 239 12.13 19.41 -11.27
C THR A 239 12.64 17.98 -11.26
N MET A 240 12.86 17.40 -10.08
CA MET A 240 13.30 16.00 -9.94
C MET A 240 12.22 15.01 -10.40
N ILE A 241 10.93 15.28 -10.15
CA ILE A 241 9.83 14.46 -10.68
C ILE A 241 9.80 14.54 -12.21
N VAL A 242 9.83 15.75 -12.77
CA VAL A 242 9.81 15.95 -14.23
C VAL A 242 11.03 15.27 -14.87
N ALA A 243 12.21 15.46 -14.30
CA ALA A 243 13.43 14.80 -14.75
C ALA A 243 13.33 13.26 -14.67
N THR A 244 12.71 12.72 -13.61
CA THR A 244 12.47 11.27 -13.47
C THR A 244 11.52 10.78 -14.57
N ILE A 245 10.42 11.48 -14.84
CA ILE A 245 9.47 11.10 -15.89
C ILE A 245 10.15 11.10 -17.28
N LEU A 246 10.99 12.10 -17.56
CA LEU A 246 11.55 12.30 -18.89
C LEU A 246 12.79 11.44 -19.17
N PHE A 247 13.80 11.47 -18.29
CA PHE A 247 15.12 10.92 -18.61
C PHE A 247 15.87 10.26 -17.45
N LEU A 248 15.58 10.57 -16.17
CA LEU A 248 16.30 9.93 -15.07
C LEU A 248 15.76 8.51 -14.83
N SER A 249 16.69 7.58 -14.64
CA SER A 249 16.40 6.21 -14.21
C SER A 249 17.40 5.80 -13.14
N ASP A 250 17.01 4.84 -12.31
CA ASP A 250 17.92 4.25 -11.33
C ASP A 250 19.00 3.40 -12.03
N PRO A 251 20.17 3.24 -11.41
CA PRO A 251 21.18 2.32 -11.91
C PRO A 251 20.61 0.88 -11.92
N ARG A 252 21.03 0.08 -12.87
CA ARG A 252 20.68 -1.33 -12.92
C ARG A 252 21.34 -2.04 -11.74
N THR A 253 20.50 -2.53 -10.83
CA THR A 253 20.92 -3.28 -9.66
C THR A 253 20.10 -4.57 -9.58
N LEU A 254 20.39 -5.45 -8.63
CA LEU A 254 19.59 -6.64 -8.37
C LEU A 254 18.13 -6.33 -7.95
N PHE A 255 17.82 -5.08 -7.60
CA PHE A 255 16.45 -4.63 -7.31
C PHE A 255 15.69 -4.13 -8.55
N THR A 256 16.40 -3.89 -9.65
CA THR A 256 15.80 -3.43 -10.90
C THR A 256 15.33 -4.65 -11.70
N ARG A 257 14.11 -4.62 -12.24
CA ARG A 257 13.58 -5.71 -13.02
C ARG A 257 14.42 -6.01 -14.27
N ALA A 258 14.73 -7.29 -14.47
CA ALA A 258 15.57 -7.74 -15.59
C ALA A 258 14.82 -7.69 -16.93
N ASP A 259 13.50 -7.93 -16.94
CA ASP A 259 12.65 -8.06 -18.13
C ASP A 259 12.04 -6.73 -18.65
N GLY A 260 12.53 -5.60 -18.17
CA GLY A 260 12.14 -4.27 -18.67
C GLY A 260 10.65 -3.92 -18.47
N HIS A 261 9.98 -4.44 -17.45
CA HIS A 261 8.60 -4.12 -17.05
C HIS A 261 7.48 -4.61 -18.00
N GLN A 262 7.77 -5.48 -18.97
CA GLN A 262 6.79 -5.86 -20.00
C GLN A 262 5.90 -7.07 -19.63
N SER A 263 6.29 -7.89 -18.66
CA SER A 263 5.57 -9.10 -18.27
C SER A 263 4.91 -8.97 -16.89
N ARG A 264 3.71 -9.53 -16.72
CA ARG A 264 3.14 -9.79 -15.39
C ARG A 264 3.94 -10.92 -14.75
N SER A 265 4.76 -10.58 -13.75
CA SER A 265 5.46 -11.59 -12.96
C SER A 265 4.62 -12.03 -11.78
N ARG A 266 4.81 -13.28 -11.38
CA ARG A 266 4.27 -13.80 -10.13
C ARG A 266 4.89 -13.04 -8.97
N LYS A 267 4.04 -12.48 -8.08
CA LYS A 267 4.48 -11.79 -6.88
C LYS A 267 4.33 -12.69 -5.68
N ARG A 268 5.43 -12.93 -4.98
CA ARG A 268 5.43 -13.62 -3.69
C ARG A 268 5.29 -12.58 -2.59
N PHE A 269 4.50 -12.94 -1.58
CA PHE A 269 4.24 -12.09 -0.42
C PHE A 269 4.80 -12.79 0.80
N VAL A 270 5.83 -12.20 1.39
CA VAL A 270 6.45 -12.70 2.62
C VAL A 270 6.37 -11.62 3.69
N HIS A 271 6.19 -12.01 4.93
CA HIS A 271 6.06 -11.05 6.02
C HIS A 271 6.77 -11.51 7.29
N ARG A 272 7.08 -10.54 8.14
CA ARG A 272 7.68 -10.78 9.45
C ARG A 272 7.18 -9.78 10.47
N THR A 273 6.99 -10.24 11.69
CA THR A 273 6.69 -9.39 12.85
C THR A 273 7.96 -8.76 13.37
N LEU A 274 7.91 -7.45 13.59
CA LEU A 274 8.92 -6.66 14.26
C LEU A 274 8.31 -6.03 15.51
N SER A 275 9.12 -5.79 16.56
CA SER A 275 8.65 -5.12 17.76
C SER A 275 8.39 -3.64 17.49
N PHE A 276 7.15 -3.20 17.69
CA PHE A 276 6.80 -1.78 17.56
C PHE A 276 7.42 -0.95 18.70
N ASP A 277 7.66 -1.56 19.85
CA ASP A 277 8.32 -0.90 20.98
C ASP A 277 9.79 -0.64 20.68
N ASP A 278 10.48 -1.53 19.97
CA ASP A 278 11.83 -1.28 19.46
C ASP A 278 11.88 -0.08 18.51
N VAL A 279 10.90 0.02 17.60
CA VAL A 279 10.75 1.18 16.72
C VAL A 279 10.53 2.47 17.52
N LYS A 280 9.70 2.44 18.57
CA LYS A 280 9.45 3.59 19.45
C LYS A 280 10.70 3.99 20.26
N LEU A 281 11.46 2.99 20.74
CA LEU A 281 12.72 3.21 21.45
C LEU A 281 13.73 3.93 20.54
N ILE A 282 13.97 3.39 19.35
CA ILE A 282 14.87 3.99 18.35
C ILE A 282 14.43 5.42 18.01
N LYS A 283 13.14 5.61 17.72
CA LYS A 283 12.54 6.93 17.45
C LYS A 283 12.87 7.93 18.55
N THR A 284 12.73 7.53 19.81
CA THR A 284 12.95 8.41 20.97
C THR A 284 14.44 8.71 21.14
N ALA A 285 15.30 7.69 21.12
CA ALA A 285 16.75 7.84 21.28
C ALA A 285 17.40 8.66 20.13
N MET A 286 16.90 8.51 18.92
CA MET A 286 17.39 9.23 17.74
C MET A 286 16.67 10.58 17.51
N ASN A 287 15.64 10.89 18.31
CA ASN A 287 14.78 12.06 18.15
C ASN A 287 14.29 12.21 16.69
N CYS A 288 13.70 11.16 16.15
CA CYS A 288 13.20 11.06 14.79
C CYS A 288 11.77 10.51 14.75
N THR A 289 11.20 10.23 13.60
CA THR A 289 9.85 9.64 13.51
C THR A 289 9.89 8.15 13.24
N ILE A 290 8.74 7.49 13.43
CA ILE A 290 8.55 6.09 13.05
C ILE A 290 8.93 5.87 11.58
N ASN A 291 8.47 6.74 10.68
CA ASN A 291 8.79 6.62 9.25
C ASN A 291 10.30 6.75 8.96
N ASP A 292 11.02 7.58 9.72
CA ASP A 292 12.48 7.70 9.57
C ASP A 292 13.16 6.40 10.02
N VAL A 293 12.70 5.80 11.12
CA VAL A 293 13.23 4.51 11.59
C VAL A 293 12.96 3.43 10.56
N LEU A 294 11.72 3.31 10.06
CA LEU A 294 11.35 2.29 9.08
C LEU A 294 12.09 2.46 7.74
N ALA A 295 12.27 3.70 7.28
CA ALA A 295 13.08 4.01 6.11
C ALA A 295 14.56 3.64 6.33
N GLY A 296 15.11 3.93 7.52
CA GLY A 296 16.46 3.53 7.92
C GLY A 296 16.64 2.01 7.96
N VAL A 297 15.68 1.29 8.55
CA VAL A 297 15.65 -0.19 8.58
C VAL A 297 15.61 -0.74 7.16
N THR A 298 14.73 -0.20 6.30
CA THR A 298 14.62 -0.60 4.88
C THR A 298 15.94 -0.39 4.16
N SER A 299 16.55 0.80 4.29
CA SER A 299 17.83 1.12 3.66
C SER A 299 18.95 0.18 4.12
N ALA A 300 19.03 -0.12 5.42
CA ALA A 300 20.04 -1.01 5.98
C ALA A 300 19.85 -2.46 5.48
N ALA A 301 18.62 -2.97 5.51
CA ALA A 301 18.30 -4.32 5.05
C ALA A 301 18.61 -4.51 3.56
N LEU A 302 18.22 -3.55 2.73
CA LEU A 302 18.49 -3.59 1.28
C LEU A 302 19.99 -3.48 0.99
N SER A 303 20.72 -2.61 1.69
CA SER A 303 22.18 -2.49 1.56
C SER A 303 22.88 -3.80 1.92
N GLN A 304 22.52 -4.39 3.07
CA GLN A 304 23.08 -5.65 3.53
C GLN A 304 22.85 -6.77 2.51
N TYR A 305 21.61 -6.90 2.03
CA TYR A 305 21.26 -7.89 1.02
C TYR A 305 22.02 -7.66 -0.30
N TYR A 306 22.12 -6.40 -0.75
CA TYR A 306 22.85 -6.05 -1.97
C TYR A 306 24.32 -6.47 -1.90
N PHE A 307 25.04 -6.03 -0.87
CA PHE A 307 26.47 -6.32 -0.75
C PHE A 307 26.74 -7.82 -0.56
N LYS A 308 25.87 -8.52 0.18
CA LYS A 308 25.98 -9.98 0.35
C LYS A 308 25.82 -10.75 -0.97
N LYS A 309 24.91 -10.28 -1.85
CA LYS A 309 24.58 -10.96 -3.11
C LYS A 309 25.46 -10.56 -4.27
N SER A 310 25.79 -9.28 -4.39
CA SER A 310 26.61 -8.76 -5.50
C SER A 310 28.12 -9.09 -5.34
N GLY A 311 28.57 -9.36 -4.10
CA GLY A 311 29.99 -9.45 -3.80
C GLY A 311 30.75 -8.12 -4.07
N ASP A 312 30.00 -7.01 -4.26
CA ASP A 312 30.57 -5.72 -4.57
C ASP A 312 31.31 -5.17 -3.34
N THR A 313 32.60 -4.95 -3.48
CA THR A 313 33.43 -4.33 -2.42
C THR A 313 33.45 -2.81 -2.52
N ASN A 314 32.85 -2.26 -3.58
CA ASN A 314 32.81 -0.82 -3.82
C ASN A 314 31.70 -0.16 -2.98
N THR A 315 32.06 0.44 -1.87
CA THR A 315 31.14 1.15 -0.96
C THR A 315 30.61 2.48 -1.52
N LYS A 316 30.73 2.77 -2.82
CA LYS A 316 30.11 3.94 -3.44
C LYS A 316 28.61 3.89 -3.22
N ARG A 317 28.05 5.05 -2.86
CA ARG A 317 26.61 5.18 -2.60
C ARG A 317 25.81 4.84 -3.85
N ILE A 318 25.02 3.77 -3.77
CA ILE A 318 24.00 3.45 -4.76
C ILE A 318 22.72 4.16 -4.32
N CYS A 319 22.24 5.07 -5.16
CA CYS A 319 20.99 5.79 -4.91
C CYS A 319 19.88 5.11 -5.68
N LEU A 320 18.87 4.61 -4.96
CA LEU A 320 17.63 4.06 -5.52
C LEU A 320 16.49 5.04 -5.25
N ARG A 321 15.63 5.24 -6.25
CA ARG A 321 14.39 6.01 -6.07
C ARG A 321 13.32 5.14 -5.51
N SER A 322 12.69 5.61 -4.44
CA SER A 322 11.53 4.98 -3.83
C SER A 322 10.29 5.84 -4.06
N LEU A 323 9.20 5.21 -4.49
CA LEU A 323 7.88 5.80 -4.45
C LEU A 323 7.33 5.65 -3.01
N VAL A 324 7.23 6.78 -2.30
CA VAL A 324 6.65 6.82 -0.95
C VAL A 324 5.20 7.26 -1.05
N LEU A 325 4.30 6.41 -0.58
CA LEU A 325 2.87 6.74 -0.55
C LEU A 325 2.57 7.62 0.67
N VAL A 326 1.96 8.78 0.42
CA VAL A 326 1.59 9.76 1.45
C VAL A 326 0.09 10.00 1.38
N ASP A 327 -0.59 9.86 2.53
CA ASP A 327 -1.99 10.28 2.64
C ASP A 327 -2.08 11.80 2.70
N ALA A 328 -2.60 12.42 1.64
CA ALA A 328 -2.74 13.87 1.49
C ALA A 328 -4.10 14.39 1.96
N ARG A 329 -4.97 13.55 2.53
CA ARG A 329 -6.27 13.99 3.05
C ARG A 329 -6.08 14.94 4.23
N PRO A 330 -6.88 16.02 4.35
CA PRO A 330 -6.81 16.93 5.48
C PRO A 330 -7.33 16.23 6.74
N VAL A 331 -6.42 15.91 7.67
CA VAL A 331 -6.73 15.46 9.03
C VAL A 331 -5.90 16.30 9.98
N SER A 332 -6.53 16.79 11.03
CA SER A 332 -5.89 17.66 12.02
C SER A 332 -4.80 16.95 12.83
N THR A 333 -3.67 17.62 12.98
CA THR A 333 -2.57 17.54 13.96
C THR A 333 -1.51 16.43 13.83
N ARG A 334 -0.33 16.83 13.60
CA ARG A 334 1.07 17.07 14.09
C ARG A 334 1.89 15.80 14.35
N GLN A 335 3.12 15.72 14.04
CA GLN A 335 4.51 16.15 13.95
C GLN A 335 5.42 14.94 13.70
N GLU A 336 6.47 14.94 13.12
CA GLU A 336 7.67 15.37 12.43
C GLU A 336 8.58 14.18 12.06
N ALA A 337 9.18 14.18 10.88
CA ALA A 337 10.23 13.24 10.45
C ALA A 337 11.47 13.99 9.98
N LYS A 338 12.62 13.79 10.65
CA LYS A 338 13.78 14.68 10.57
C LYS A 338 14.68 14.50 9.33
N LYS A 339 15.08 15.54 8.73
CA LYS A 339 15.98 15.84 7.58
C LYS A 339 15.50 15.44 6.18
N PHE A 340 15.37 14.17 5.79
CA PHE A 340 14.92 13.84 4.43
C PHE A 340 13.40 14.02 4.31
N MET A 341 12.65 13.50 5.24
CA MET A 341 11.21 13.72 5.33
C MET A 341 10.88 15.17 5.70
N HIS A 342 11.72 15.84 6.50
CA HIS A 342 11.57 17.27 6.80
C HIS A 342 11.69 18.13 5.54
N ARG A 343 12.63 17.83 4.65
CA ARG A 343 12.75 18.51 3.35
C ARG A 343 11.50 18.29 2.50
N LYS A 344 11.00 17.05 2.41
CA LYS A 344 9.77 16.73 1.66
C LYS A 344 8.52 17.36 2.28
N LYS A 345 8.44 17.49 3.60
CA LYS A 345 7.36 18.21 4.28
C LYS A 345 7.45 19.74 4.10
N SER A 346 8.63 20.27 3.79
CA SER A 346 8.86 21.67 3.46
C SER A 346 8.74 21.94 1.96
N SER A 347 8.08 21.07 1.21
CA SER A 347 7.80 21.19 -0.21
C SER A 347 6.31 21.05 -0.47
N LEU A 348 5.79 21.75 -1.45
CA LEU A 348 4.41 21.64 -1.92
C LEU A 348 4.30 20.60 -3.07
N GLU A 349 5.30 19.75 -3.26
CA GLU A 349 5.36 18.74 -4.33
C GLU A 349 4.11 17.87 -4.38
N VAL A 350 3.64 17.36 -3.23
CA VAL A 350 2.45 16.49 -3.15
C VAL A 350 1.20 17.21 -3.63
N LEU A 351 1.03 18.49 -3.25
CA LEU A 351 -0.09 19.31 -3.73
C LEU A 351 0.03 19.60 -5.22
N PHE A 352 1.24 19.94 -5.69
CA PHE A 352 1.52 20.17 -7.10
C PHE A 352 1.23 18.92 -7.94
N THR A 353 1.74 17.77 -7.53
CA THR A 353 1.52 16.48 -8.22
C THR A 353 0.03 16.14 -8.29
N ARG A 354 -0.70 16.37 -7.20
CA ARG A 354 -2.15 16.18 -7.17
C ARG A 354 -2.86 17.11 -8.16
N VAL A 355 -2.61 18.41 -8.08
CA VAL A 355 -3.25 19.41 -8.96
C VAL A 355 -2.93 19.17 -10.42
N VAL A 356 -1.65 18.87 -10.73
CA VAL A 356 -1.22 18.55 -12.10
C VAL A 356 -1.86 17.23 -12.56
N GLY A 357 -1.91 16.22 -11.72
CA GLY A 357 -2.58 14.96 -12.04
C GLY A 357 -4.07 15.14 -12.34
N GLU A 358 -4.78 15.89 -11.49
CA GLU A 358 -6.19 16.23 -11.71
C GLU A 358 -6.38 17.05 -13.01
N PHE A 359 -5.51 18.02 -13.27
CA PHE A 359 -5.51 18.83 -14.49
C PHE A 359 -5.30 17.98 -15.75
N LEU A 360 -4.30 17.10 -15.72
CA LEU A 360 -4.01 16.20 -16.85
C LEU A 360 -5.19 15.27 -17.15
N VAL A 361 -5.73 14.63 -16.12
CA VAL A 361 -6.90 13.75 -16.27
C VAL A 361 -8.13 14.51 -16.79
N LYS A 362 -8.34 15.74 -16.31
CA LYS A 362 -9.48 16.56 -16.70
C LYS A 362 -9.40 17.04 -18.15
N ASN A 363 -8.22 17.47 -18.61
CA ASN A 363 -8.05 18.12 -19.92
C ASN A 363 -7.58 17.15 -21.02
N PHE A 364 -6.79 16.13 -20.70
CA PHE A 364 -6.20 15.19 -21.66
C PHE A 364 -6.74 13.76 -21.50
N GLY A 365 -7.66 13.57 -20.54
CA GLY A 365 -8.26 12.26 -20.27
C GLY A 365 -7.41 11.36 -19.36
N VAL A 366 -8.06 10.28 -18.88
CA VAL A 366 -7.44 9.34 -17.95
C VAL A 366 -6.21 8.67 -18.53
N LYS A 367 -6.23 8.32 -19.81
CA LYS A 367 -5.11 7.64 -20.49
C LYS A 367 -3.81 8.45 -20.44
N ALA A 368 -3.89 9.78 -20.60
CA ALA A 368 -2.72 10.67 -20.49
C ALA A 368 -2.18 10.68 -19.05
N GLY A 369 -3.05 10.79 -18.06
CA GLY A 369 -2.66 10.71 -16.63
C GLY A 369 -2.01 9.37 -16.30
N VAL A 370 -2.60 8.26 -16.76
CA VAL A 370 -2.05 6.90 -16.60
C VAL A 370 -0.68 6.78 -17.27
N PHE A 371 -0.52 7.27 -18.49
CA PHE A 371 0.76 7.21 -19.21
C PHE A 371 1.87 7.90 -18.43
N ILE A 372 1.62 9.12 -17.93
CA ILE A 372 2.60 9.90 -17.16
C ILE A 372 2.89 9.22 -15.83
N PHE A 373 1.85 8.78 -15.12
CA PHE A 373 2.02 8.09 -13.84
C PHE A 373 2.78 6.76 -14.02
N ARG A 374 2.42 5.96 -15.02
CA ARG A 374 3.12 4.73 -15.37
C ARG A 374 4.59 5.00 -15.69
N ARG A 375 4.88 6.02 -16.51
CA ARG A 375 6.25 6.42 -16.84
C ARG A 375 7.06 6.80 -15.60
N PHE A 376 6.45 7.51 -14.66
CA PHE A 376 7.07 7.86 -13.38
C PHE A 376 7.34 6.61 -12.52
N VAL A 377 6.35 5.74 -12.39
CA VAL A 377 6.45 4.51 -11.60
C VAL A 377 7.52 3.57 -12.18
N GLU A 378 7.57 3.40 -13.50
CA GLU A 378 8.58 2.58 -14.18
C GLU A 378 10.03 3.07 -13.99
N ARG A 379 10.22 4.33 -13.58
CA ARG A 379 11.53 4.94 -13.31
C ARG A 379 11.94 4.88 -11.84
N THR A 380 11.12 4.28 -11.00
CA THR A 380 11.40 4.07 -9.58
C THR A 380 11.63 2.59 -9.31
N THR A 381 12.56 2.26 -8.40
CA THR A 381 12.95 0.88 -8.14
C THR A 381 12.09 0.22 -7.06
N ILE A 382 11.67 0.98 -6.05
CA ILE A 382 11.01 0.44 -4.84
C ILE A 382 9.74 1.23 -4.56
N ILE A 383 8.70 0.53 -4.12
CA ILE A 383 7.53 1.15 -3.46
C ILE A 383 7.69 0.95 -1.96
N PHE A 384 7.59 2.06 -1.22
CA PHE A 384 7.61 2.06 0.25
C PHE A 384 6.28 2.61 0.76
N SER A 385 5.64 1.87 1.64
CA SER A 385 4.39 2.28 2.28
C SER A 385 4.40 1.93 3.77
N ASN A 386 3.87 2.84 4.59
CA ASN A 386 3.57 2.58 5.98
C ASN A 386 2.08 2.89 6.21
N ALA A 387 1.28 1.84 6.33
CA ALA A 387 -0.15 1.92 6.57
C ALA A 387 -0.43 1.79 8.07
N LEU A 388 -1.15 2.76 8.64
CA LEU A 388 -1.57 2.71 10.03
C LEU A 388 -2.69 1.69 10.21
N GLY A 389 -2.53 0.80 11.18
CA GLY A 389 -3.54 -0.16 11.63
C GLY A 389 -3.99 0.10 13.07
N PRO A 390 -4.85 -0.75 13.63
CA PRO A 390 -5.37 -0.61 14.99
C PRO A 390 -4.28 -0.73 16.04
N VAL A 391 -4.48 -0.05 17.16
CA VAL A 391 -3.59 -0.14 18.33
C VAL A 391 -4.00 -1.22 19.31
N GLU A 392 -5.11 -1.89 19.04
CA GLU A 392 -5.65 -2.97 19.86
C GLU A 392 -6.05 -4.18 18.99
N HIS A 393 -6.18 -5.34 19.63
CA HIS A 393 -6.64 -6.55 18.94
C HIS A 393 -8.13 -6.47 18.58
N MET A 394 -8.51 -7.11 17.50
CA MET A 394 -9.87 -7.05 16.97
C MET A 394 -10.43 -8.43 16.63
N VAL A 395 -11.75 -8.48 16.57
CA VAL A 395 -12.56 -9.61 16.08
C VAL A 395 -13.18 -9.22 14.76
N LEU A 396 -12.84 -9.92 13.68
CA LEU A 396 -13.39 -9.71 12.33
C LEU A 396 -14.38 -10.84 12.02
N CYS A 397 -15.61 -10.50 11.72
CA CYS A 397 -16.66 -11.49 11.40
C CYS A 397 -16.69 -12.67 12.38
N GLY A 398 -16.65 -12.39 13.70
CA GLY A 398 -16.70 -13.40 14.77
C GLY A 398 -15.37 -14.12 15.06
N HIS A 399 -14.27 -13.81 14.36
CA HIS A 399 -12.97 -14.45 14.53
C HIS A 399 -11.94 -13.47 15.08
N PRO A 400 -11.21 -13.81 16.16
CA PRO A 400 -10.10 -12.98 16.64
C PRO A 400 -9.00 -12.93 15.58
N VAL A 401 -8.52 -11.73 15.29
CA VAL A 401 -7.42 -11.52 14.34
C VAL A 401 -6.10 -11.60 15.09
N ALA A 402 -5.21 -12.49 14.65
CA ALA A 402 -3.86 -12.64 15.17
C ALA A 402 -2.90 -11.62 14.55
N PHE A 403 -2.96 -11.44 13.23
CA PHE A 403 -2.16 -10.46 12.50
C PHE A 403 -2.82 -10.01 11.20
N MET A 404 -2.32 -8.90 10.64
CA MET A 404 -2.66 -8.41 9.31
C MET A 404 -1.38 -8.07 8.53
N ALA A 405 -1.30 -8.53 7.28
CA ALA A 405 -0.16 -8.30 6.39
C ALA A 405 -0.66 -7.78 5.02
N PRO A 406 -0.97 -6.47 4.91
CA PRO A 406 -1.42 -5.88 3.66
C PRO A 406 -0.27 -5.65 2.68
N SER A 407 -0.52 -5.88 1.40
CA SER A 407 0.39 -5.57 0.30
C SER A 407 -0.37 -5.28 -1.00
N ILE A 408 0.35 -5.02 -2.08
CA ILE A 408 -0.21 -4.77 -3.42
C ILE A 408 0.53 -5.57 -4.48
N TYR A 409 -0.16 -5.85 -5.58
CA TYR A 409 0.45 -6.30 -6.82
C TYR A 409 -0.15 -5.55 -8.03
N GLY A 410 0.51 -5.66 -9.18
CA GLY A 410 0.17 -4.89 -10.39
C GLY A 410 1.20 -3.82 -10.73
N PRO A 411 1.81 -3.09 -9.75
CA PRO A 411 2.92 -2.21 -10.07
C PRO A 411 4.11 -2.96 -10.68
N PRO A 412 4.91 -2.26 -11.53
CA PRO A 412 6.02 -2.89 -12.26
C PRO A 412 7.26 -3.17 -11.40
N GLN A 413 7.38 -2.62 -10.19
CA GLN A 413 8.55 -2.82 -9.33
C GLN A 413 8.75 -4.28 -8.98
N ALA A 414 10.03 -4.70 -8.94
CA ALA A 414 10.39 -6.04 -8.50
C ALA A 414 10.23 -6.22 -6.97
N LEU A 415 10.29 -5.12 -6.23
CA LEU A 415 10.17 -5.10 -4.77
C LEU A 415 9.24 -3.99 -4.29
N THR A 416 8.31 -4.36 -3.42
CA THR A 416 7.48 -3.44 -2.66
C THR A 416 7.63 -3.74 -1.18
N VAL A 417 7.82 -2.72 -0.36
CA VAL A 417 7.98 -2.81 1.10
C VAL A 417 6.81 -2.12 1.76
N HIS A 418 5.99 -2.88 2.49
CA HIS A 418 4.90 -2.35 3.29
C HIS A 418 5.17 -2.58 4.76
N TYR A 419 4.82 -1.58 5.56
CA TYR A 419 4.72 -1.72 7.01
C TYR A 419 3.30 -1.51 7.45
N HIS A 420 2.86 -2.32 8.41
CA HIS A 420 1.53 -2.22 8.99
C HIS A 420 1.59 -2.52 10.49
N ASN A 421 1.12 -1.60 11.32
CA ASN A 421 1.04 -1.88 12.76
C ASN A 421 -0.28 -2.59 13.10
N TYR A 422 -0.22 -3.52 14.04
CA TYR A 422 -1.36 -4.21 14.61
C TYR A 422 -1.09 -4.48 16.10
N GLY A 423 -1.88 -3.86 16.98
CA GLY A 423 -1.62 -3.92 18.43
C GLY A 423 -0.24 -3.37 18.79
N SER A 424 0.55 -4.19 19.45
CA SER A 424 1.95 -3.89 19.87
C SER A 424 2.99 -4.21 18.79
N ASP A 425 2.59 -4.79 17.69
CA ASP A 425 3.48 -5.27 16.65
C ASP A 425 3.46 -4.40 15.40
N ILE A 426 4.50 -4.54 14.59
CA ILE A 426 4.53 -4.01 13.24
C ILE A 426 4.96 -5.12 12.28
N LYS A 427 4.15 -5.37 11.26
CA LYS A 427 4.50 -6.30 10.19
C LYS A 427 5.26 -5.57 9.10
N VAL A 428 6.43 -6.09 8.72
CA VAL A 428 7.03 -5.78 7.42
C VAL A 428 6.54 -6.83 6.42
N VAL A 429 6.03 -6.37 5.30
CA VAL A 429 5.52 -7.21 4.22
C VAL A 429 6.28 -6.86 2.95
N LEU A 430 6.89 -7.84 2.34
CA LEU A 430 7.57 -7.70 1.06
C LEU A 430 6.72 -8.36 -0.03
N ALA A 431 6.38 -7.61 -1.08
CA ALA A 431 5.91 -8.18 -2.32
C ALA A 431 7.07 -8.17 -3.31
N VAL A 432 7.57 -9.33 -3.65
CA VAL A 432 8.75 -9.52 -4.49
C VAL A 432 8.41 -10.23 -5.79
N ASP A 433 9.17 -9.96 -6.82
CA ASP A 433 9.17 -10.78 -8.03
C ASP A 433 9.76 -12.15 -7.70
N ASP A 434 8.94 -13.20 -7.82
CA ASP A 434 9.29 -14.56 -7.36
C ASP A 434 10.51 -15.12 -8.09
N ALA A 435 10.65 -14.79 -9.37
CA ALA A 435 11.79 -15.25 -10.17
C ALA A 435 13.09 -14.48 -9.84
N GLN A 436 12.97 -13.20 -9.47
CA GLN A 436 14.11 -12.35 -9.19
C GLN A 436 14.63 -12.49 -7.75
N PHE A 437 13.74 -12.85 -6.81
CA PHE A 437 14.06 -13.00 -5.39
C PHE A 437 13.69 -14.40 -4.87
N PRO A 438 14.32 -15.48 -5.37
CA PRO A 438 14.02 -16.82 -4.92
C PRO A 438 14.37 -17.05 -3.43
N ASP A 439 15.22 -16.20 -2.88
CA ASP A 439 15.65 -16.18 -1.48
C ASP A 439 15.07 -14.99 -0.70
N CYS A 440 13.83 -14.59 -1.00
CA CYS A 440 13.14 -13.46 -0.38
C CYS A 440 13.11 -13.52 1.16
N HIS A 441 13.16 -14.71 1.77
CA HIS A 441 13.25 -14.85 3.22
C HIS A 441 14.59 -14.35 3.78
N GLN A 442 15.71 -14.50 3.05
CA GLN A 442 17.00 -13.91 3.46
C GLN A 442 16.94 -12.37 3.43
N LEU A 443 16.25 -11.81 2.43
CA LEU A 443 15.99 -10.36 2.41
C LEU A 443 15.17 -9.95 3.62
N LEU A 444 14.10 -10.71 3.92
CA LEU A 444 13.21 -10.46 5.06
C LEU A 444 13.96 -10.55 6.42
N ASP A 445 14.87 -11.52 6.57
CA ASP A 445 15.76 -11.64 7.74
C ASP A 445 16.63 -10.40 7.92
N GLY A 446 17.07 -9.79 6.84
CA GLY A 446 17.82 -8.53 6.85
C GLY A 446 17.07 -7.38 7.53
N PHE A 447 15.74 -7.34 7.47
CA PHE A 447 14.94 -6.32 8.16
C PHE A 447 14.96 -6.51 9.68
N ALA A 448 14.86 -7.76 10.15
CA ALA A 448 14.96 -8.08 11.58
C ALA A 448 16.36 -7.78 12.14
N GLU A 449 17.39 -8.09 11.38
CA GLU A 449 18.77 -7.78 11.76
C GLU A 449 19.04 -6.27 11.74
N ALA A 450 18.53 -5.55 10.74
CA ALA A 450 18.70 -4.10 10.64
C ALA A 450 18.09 -3.38 11.85
N ILE A 451 16.88 -3.74 12.27
CA ILE A 451 16.26 -3.13 13.46
C ILE A 451 17.05 -3.43 14.73
N ARG A 452 17.59 -4.65 14.87
CA ARG A 452 18.43 -5.05 15.99
C ARG A 452 19.72 -4.22 16.09
N ILE A 453 20.40 -4.03 14.95
CA ILE A 453 21.63 -3.23 14.87
C ILE A 453 21.34 -1.77 15.22
N ILE A 454 20.30 -1.19 14.62
CA ILE A 454 19.93 0.21 14.85
C ILE A 454 19.50 0.43 16.31
N LYS A 455 18.76 -0.50 16.90
CA LYS A 455 18.38 -0.46 18.33
C LYS A 455 19.58 -0.43 19.24
N ASN A 456 20.57 -1.33 19.02
CA ASN A 456 21.78 -1.38 19.81
C ASN A 456 22.59 -0.07 19.71
N ALA A 457 22.73 0.47 18.51
CA ALA A 457 23.40 1.76 18.30
C ALA A 457 22.66 2.93 18.98
N ALA A 458 21.32 2.92 18.96
CA ALA A 458 20.49 3.92 19.62
C ALA A 458 20.64 3.86 21.16
N ALA A 459 20.67 2.65 21.73
CA ALA A 459 20.88 2.45 23.17
C ALA A 459 22.24 2.96 23.64
N LEU A 460 23.32 2.66 22.91
CA LEU A 460 24.67 3.17 23.20
C LEU A 460 24.71 4.70 23.19
N LYS A 461 24.05 5.34 22.24
CA LYS A 461 23.98 6.81 22.16
C LYS A 461 23.30 7.41 23.39
N THR A 462 22.23 6.79 23.89
CA THR A 462 21.52 7.26 25.08
C THR A 462 22.42 7.22 26.32
N LEU A 463 23.21 6.16 26.46
CA LEU A 463 24.18 6.01 27.56
C LEU A 463 25.28 7.09 27.53
N THR A 464 25.83 7.38 26.32
CA THR A 464 26.87 8.41 26.14
C THR A 464 26.39 9.84 26.33
N THR A 465 25.09 10.09 26.20
CA THR A 465 24.50 11.44 26.40
C THR A 465 24.08 11.67 27.84
N SER A 466 24.05 10.61 28.68
CA SER A 466 23.70 10.65 30.11
C SER A 466 24.92 10.78 31.02
N ILE A 467 26.13 10.76 30.48
CA ILE A 467 27.43 11.06 31.11
C ILE A 467 27.83 12.48 30.69
#